data_b3367876637ea002330a49bcd4aa6e23
#
_entry.id   b3367876637ea002330a49bcd4aa6e23
#
_cell.length_a   1.000
_cell.length_b   1.000
_cell.length_c   1.000
_cell.angle_alpha   90.00
_cell.angle_beta   90.00
_cell.angle_gamma   90.00
#
_symmetry.space_group_name_H-M   'P 1'
#
loop_
_entity.id
_entity.type
_entity.pdbx_description
1 polymer ?
#
loop_
_entity_poly.entity_id
_entity_poly.type
_entity_poly.pdbx_seq_one_letter_code
_entity_poly.pdbx_strand_id
1 'polypeptide(L)'
;MAVKEGEKYDLRFYLNAPGYKGTLTVEIYDVEKGKTVGSETLHPASLDHWTELTATLQAASDARHCELRIVFGASGQSVVWVDYVSLFPQNTFKGRKNGLRKDVAEMLAGLQPQFMRWPGGCIVEGATLDNRVRWKETLGDPMTRRGEWSLWGYRSTYGFGYHEFLQFCEDLGMEGMFVANAALGCSFRNGDYTDDPAELERYLQDIRDAIDYAIGDPS
;
A
#
# COMPACT_ATOMS: atom_id res chain seq x y z
N MET A 1 -4.85 -14.86 -2.66
CA MET A 1 -3.52 -14.61 -3.23
C MET A 1 -2.90 -15.91 -3.75
N ALA A 2 -1.93 -15.84 -4.68
CA ALA A 2 -1.14 -17.00 -5.09
C ALA A 2 0.22 -16.98 -4.39
N VAL A 3 0.75 -18.15 -4.05
CA VAL A 3 2.09 -18.33 -3.47
C VAL A 3 2.85 -19.41 -4.22
N LYS A 4 4.19 -19.33 -4.19
CA LYS A 4 5.09 -20.31 -4.78
C LYS A 4 5.90 -20.99 -3.71
N GLU A 5 6.16 -22.29 -3.89
CA GLU A 5 6.99 -23.07 -3.00
C GLU A 5 8.36 -22.41 -2.77
N GLY A 6 8.79 -22.36 -1.52
CA GLY A 6 10.05 -21.76 -1.11
C GLY A 6 10.08 -20.25 -1.02
N GLU A 7 9.10 -19.53 -1.62
CA GLU A 7 9.04 -18.08 -1.50
C GLU A 7 8.67 -17.64 -0.09
N LYS A 8 9.23 -16.50 0.32
CA LYS A 8 9.01 -15.88 1.62
C LYS A 8 8.19 -14.61 1.48
N TYR A 9 7.34 -14.38 2.46
CA TYR A 9 6.41 -13.26 2.54
C TYR A 9 6.58 -12.58 3.89
N ASP A 10 6.85 -11.28 3.89
CA ASP A 10 6.95 -10.47 5.10
C ASP A 10 5.58 -9.93 5.47
N LEU A 11 5.09 -10.37 6.63
CA LEU A 11 3.86 -9.91 7.26
C LEU A 11 4.17 -8.81 8.26
N ARG A 12 3.37 -7.75 8.24
CA ARG A 12 3.35 -6.69 9.23
C ARG A 12 1.91 -6.30 9.52
N PHE A 13 1.55 -6.19 10.79
CA PHE A 13 0.24 -5.71 11.21
C PHE A 13 0.31 -5.13 12.62
N TYR A 14 -0.73 -4.39 13.00
CA TYR A 14 -0.87 -3.84 14.33
C TYR A 14 -2.02 -4.53 15.05
N LEU A 15 -1.79 -4.84 16.32
CA LEU A 15 -2.75 -5.56 17.17
C LEU A 15 -2.87 -4.86 18.50
N ASN A 16 -4.12 -4.72 18.98
CA ASN A 16 -4.43 -4.31 20.34
C ASN A 16 -5.47 -5.31 20.89
N ALA A 17 -5.13 -6.04 21.93
CA ALA A 17 -5.95 -7.10 22.51
C ALA A 17 -5.73 -7.19 24.02
N PRO A 18 -6.21 -6.21 24.83
CA PRO A 18 -5.97 -6.16 26.25
C PRO A 18 -6.45 -7.42 26.95
N GLY A 19 -5.57 -7.98 27.79
CA GLY A 19 -5.87 -9.20 28.55
C GLY A 19 -5.90 -10.49 27.74
N TYR A 20 -5.60 -10.47 26.44
CA TYR A 20 -5.47 -11.68 25.65
C TYR A 20 -4.25 -12.51 26.07
N LYS A 21 -4.45 -13.79 26.34
CA LYS A 21 -3.40 -14.73 26.79
C LYS A 21 -3.34 -16.02 25.94
N GLY A 22 -4.08 -16.06 24.85
CA GLY A 22 -4.08 -17.19 23.94
C GLY A 22 -2.85 -17.23 23.03
N THR A 23 -2.80 -18.28 22.22
CA THR A 23 -1.79 -18.37 21.15
C THR A 23 -2.19 -17.50 19.98
N LEU A 24 -1.23 -16.81 19.40
CA LEU A 24 -1.42 -16.00 18.18
C LEU A 24 -0.62 -16.66 17.05
N THR A 25 -1.31 -17.17 16.04
CA THR A 25 -0.67 -17.79 14.87
C THR A 25 -1.08 -17.05 13.62
N VAL A 26 -0.14 -16.78 12.74
CA VAL A 26 -0.37 -16.25 11.41
C VAL A 26 -0.08 -17.33 10.38
N GLU A 27 -0.96 -17.46 9.38
CA GLU A 27 -0.82 -18.52 8.41
C GLU A 27 -1.25 -18.14 7.00
N ILE A 28 -0.61 -18.76 6.01
CA ILE A 28 -1.07 -18.78 4.62
C ILE A 28 -1.84 -20.09 4.44
N TYR A 29 -3.13 -19.99 4.16
CA TYR A 29 -4.03 -21.13 4.03
C TYR A 29 -4.48 -21.31 2.59
N ASP A 30 -4.19 -22.50 2.02
CA ASP A 30 -4.68 -22.91 0.70
C ASP A 30 -6.15 -23.31 0.80
N VAL A 31 -7.04 -22.50 0.28
CA VAL A 31 -8.48 -22.71 0.33
C VAL A 31 -8.91 -23.89 -0.52
N GLU A 32 -8.24 -24.14 -1.65
CA GLU A 32 -8.60 -25.25 -2.55
C GLU A 32 -8.24 -26.61 -1.95
N LYS A 33 -7.10 -26.70 -1.28
CA LYS A 33 -6.63 -27.94 -0.67
C LYS A 33 -7.02 -28.08 0.80
N GLY A 34 -7.61 -27.05 1.39
CA GLY A 34 -8.03 -27.06 2.78
C GLY A 34 -6.88 -27.22 3.79
N LYS A 35 -5.70 -26.64 3.50
CA LYS A 35 -4.51 -26.82 4.35
C LYS A 35 -3.66 -25.57 4.47
N THR A 36 -2.98 -25.44 5.60
CA THR A 36 -1.95 -24.42 5.83
C THR A 36 -0.70 -24.74 5.02
N VAL A 37 -0.17 -23.77 4.30
CA VAL A 37 1.04 -23.88 3.46
C VAL A 37 2.20 -23.03 3.97
N GLY A 38 2.00 -22.23 5.01
CA GLY A 38 3.03 -21.50 5.72
C GLY A 38 2.45 -20.93 7.00
N SER A 39 3.18 -20.98 8.11
CA SER A 39 2.69 -20.47 9.40
C SER A 39 3.83 -20.05 10.31
N GLU A 40 3.52 -19.13 11.22
CA GLU A 40 4.39 -18.68 12.31
C GLU A 40 3.54 -18.44 13.55
N THR A 41 4.06 -18.84 14.72
CA THR A 41 3.43 -18.53 16.01
C THR A 41 4.14 -17.34 16.65
N LEU A 42 3.39 -16.30 16.97
CA LEU A 42 3.89 -15.08 17.51
C LEU A 42 3.78 -15.07 19.05
N HIS A 43 4.79 -14.52 19.70
CA HIS A 43 4.88 -14.42 21.17
C HIS A 43 5.11 -12.96 21.59
N PRO A 44 4.10 -12.07 21.42
CA PRO A 44 4.24 -10.67 21.84
C PRO A 44 4.38 -10.57 23.37
N ALA A 45 5.21 -9.64 23.82
CA ALA A 45 5.42 -9.41 25.26
C ALA A 45 4.15 -8.88 25.94
N SER A 46 3.39 -8.03 25.27
CA SER A 46 2.08 -7.53 25.68
C SER A 46 1.27 -7.13 24.46
N LEU A 47 -0.07 -7.20 24.58
CA LEU A 47 -1.03 -6.71 23.60
C LEU A 47 -2.00 -5.69 24.22
N ASP A 48 -1.67 -5.14 25.38
CA ASP A 48 -2.53 -4.18 26.11
C ASP A 48 -2.59 -2.79 25.44
N HIS A 49 -1.69 -2.57 24.46
CA HIS A 49 -1.62 -1.38 23.62
C HIS A 49 -1.44 -1.78 22.16
N TRP A 50 -1.60 -0.84 21.24
CA TRP A 50 -1.27 -1.06 19.84
C TRP A 50 0.19 -1.49 19.70
N THR A 51 0.39 -2.73 19.29
CA THR A 51 1.69 -3.38 19.15
C THR A 51 1.91 -3.77 17.71
N GLU A 52 3.04 -3.36 17.13
CA GLU A 52 3.47 -3.83 15.82
C GLU A 52 3.95 -5.27 15.92
N LEU A 53 3.42 -6.11 15.06
CA LEU A 53 3.79 -7.51 14.93
C LEU A 53 4.29 -7.79 13.52
N THR A 54 5.36 -8.54 13.42
CA THR A 54 5.96 -8.96 12.15
C THR A 54 6.20 -10.45 12.14
N ALA A 55 6.11 -11.06 10.95
CA ALA A 55 6.47 -12.45 10.72
C ALA A 55 6.99 -12.62 9.30
N THR A 56 7.81 -13.64 9.07
CA THR A 56 8.17 -14.09 7.73
C THR A 56 7.57 -15.46 7.49
N LEU A 57 6.61 -15.54 6.58
CA LEU A 57 5.93 -16.77 6.21
C LEU A 57 6.58 -17.39 4.97
N GLN A 58 7.04 -18.64 5.06
CA GLN A 58 7.57 -19.36 3.91
C GLN A 58 6.55 -20.35 3.38
N ALA A 59 6.26 -20.30 2.08
CA ALA A 59 5.33 -21.22 1.44
C ALA A 59 5.99 -22.59 1.25
N ALA A 60 5.37 -23.64 1.79
CA ALA A 60 5.82 -25.03 1.69
C ALA A 60 5.36 -25.73 0.40
N SER A 61 4.51 -25.11 -0.38
CA SER A 61 4.04 -25.63 -1.68
C SER A 61 3.40 -24.51 -2.51
N ASP A 62 3.31 -24.73 -3.82
CA ASP A 62 2.53 -23.89 -4.71
C ASP A 62 1.04 -23.93 -4.35
N ALA A 63 0.41 -22.77 -4.30
CA ALA A 63 -1.03 -22.63 -4.14
C ALA A 63 -1.55 -21.38 -4.83
N ARG A 64 -2.73 -21.48 -5.47
CA ARG A 64 -3.30 -20.39 -6.28
C ARG A 64 -4.27 -19.53 -5.52
N HIS A 65 -5.05 -20.14 -4.62
CA HIS A 65 -6.09 -19.45 -3.85
C HIS A 65 -5.78 -19.54 -2.36
N CYS A 66 -4.96 -18.62 -1.87
CA CYS A 66 -4.62 -18.56 -0.46
C CYS A 66 -5.26 -17.36 0.24
N GLU A 67 -5.55 -17.56 1.50
CA GLU A 67 -5.93 -16.56 2.50
C GLU A 67 -4.77 -16.35 3.47
N LEU A 68 -4.56 -15.10 3.90
CA LEU A 68 -3.82 -14.80 5.12
C LEU A 68 -4.80 -14.92 6.29
N ARG A 69 -4.45 -15.72 7.28
CA ARG A 69 -5.24 -15.91 8.49
C ARG A 69 -4.45 -15.44 9.71
N ILE A 70 -5.08 -14.68 10.58
CA ILE A 70 -4.60 -14.35 11.92
C ILE A 70 -5.48 -15.15 12.88
N VAL A 71 -4.91 -16.18 13.47
CA VAL A 71 -5.63 -17.17 14.27
C VAL A 71 -5.41 -16.90 15.76
N PHE A 72 -6.48 -16.65 16.46
CA PHE A 72 -6.49 -16.43 17.91
C PHE A 72 -6.89 -17.71 18.61
N GLY A 73 -5.98 -18.29 19.40
CA GLY A 73 -6.28 -19.44 20.25
C GLY A 73 -7.22 -19.06 21.41
N ALA A 74 -7.74 -20.06 22.10
CA ALA A 74 -8.66 -19.84 23.20
C ALA A 74 -8.03 -19.03 24.34
N SER A 75 -8.67 -17.94 24.73
CA SER A 75 -8.22 -17.00 25.77
C SER A 75 -9.40 -16.45 26.62
N GLY A 76 -10.55 -17.14 26.63
CA GLY A 76 -11.77 -16.58 27.19
C GLY A 76 -12.37 -15.48 26.29
N GLN A 77 -13.16 -14.57 26.87
CA GLN A 77 -13.72 -13.43 26.14
C GLN A 77 -12.67 -12.31 26.06
N SER A 78 -12.32 -11.91 24.85
CA SER A 78 -11.41 -10.80 24.59
C SER A 78 -11.88 -10.02 23.38
N VAL A 79 -11.69 -8.71 23.41
CA VAL A 79 -11.89 -7.84 22.24
C VAL A 79 -10.54 -7.66 21.57
N VAL A 80 -10.51 -7.80 20.27
CA VAL A 80 -9.30 -7.69 19.47
C VAL A 80 -9.51 -6.63 18.41
N TRP A 81 -8.58 -5.69 18.33
CA TRP A 81 -8.49 -4.69 17.27
C TRP A 81 -7.26 -4.99 16.41
N VAL A 82 -7.49 -5.09 15.11
CA VAL A 82 -6.43 -5.32 14.12
C VAL A 82 -6.41 -4.16 13.14
N ASP A 83 -5.23 -3.65 12.84
CA ASP A 83 -5.05 -2.57 11.87
C ASP A 83 -3.83 -2.83 10.98
N TYR A 84 -3.81 -2.19 9.81
CA TYR A 84 -2.71 -2.20 8.86
C TYR A 84 -2.14 -3.60 8.59
N VAL A 85 -2.94 -4.50 8.08
CA VAL A 85 -2.46 -5.84 7.69
C VAL A 85 -1.78 -5.75 6.32
N SER A 86 -0.49 -6.04 6.27
CA SER A 86 0.32 -5.99 5.05
C SER A 86 1.13 -7.25 4.89
N LEU A 87 1.12 -7.84 3.69
CA LEU A 87 1.87 -9.04 3.35
C LEU A 87 2.56 -8.84 2.00
N PHE A 88 3.88 -8.74 2.01
CA PHE A 88 4.69 -8.53 0.81
C PHE A 88 5.59 -9.73 0.52
N PRO A 89 5.73 -10.14 -0.75
CA PRO A 89 6.77 -11.11 -1.10
C PRO A 89 8.17 -10.49 -0.92
N GLN A 90 9.15 -11.28 -0.52
CA GLN A 90 10.55 -10.83 -0.52
C GLN A 90 11.13 -10.79 -1.94
N ASN A 91 10.61 -11.65 -2.84
CA ASN A 91 10.99 -11.66 -4.26
C ASN A 91 10.21 -10.60 -5.03
N THR A 92 10.64 -9.35 -4.94
CA THR A 92 10.05 -8.19 -5.61
C THR A 92 10.85 -7.77 -6.85
N PHE A 93 10.27 -6.90 -7.67
CA PHE A 93 10.99 -6.28 -8.77
C PHE A 93 12.18 -5.48 -8.25
N LYS A 94 13.37 -5.71 -8.86
CA LYS A 94 14.66 -5.12 -8.43
C LYS A 94 15.05 -5.43 -6.97
N GLY A 95 14.39 -6.38 -6.31
CA GLY A 95 14.68 -6.76 -4.91
C GLY A 95 14.36 -5.67 -3.88
N ARG A 96 13.49 -4.72 -4.21
CA ARG A 96 13.14 -3.62 -3.31
C ARG A 96 12.23 -4.10 -2.18
N LYS A 97 12.52 -3.69 -0.95
CA LYS A 97 11.66 -3.99 0.21
C LYS A 97 10.25 -3.42 -0.03
N ASN A 98 9.23 -4.23 0.19
CA ASN A 98 7.82 -3.89 -0.09
C ASN A 98 7.60 -3.40 -1.54
N GLY A 99 8.44 -3.88 -2.46
CA GLY A 99 8.46 -3.47 -3.84
C GLY A 99 7.31 -4.06 -4.68
N LEU A 100 7.35 -3.72 -5.96
CA LEU A 100 6.34 -4.18 -6.91
C LEU A 100 6.40 -5.68 -7.14
N ARG A 101 5.27 -6.27 -7.48
CA ARG A 101 5.19 -7.65 -7.95
C ARG A 101 6.11 -7.85 -9.15
N LYS A 102 7.08 -8.74 -8.99
CA LYS A 102 8.12 -8.97 -9.97
C LYS A 102 7.56 -9.35 -11.34
N ASP A 103 6.64 -10.31 -11.39
CA ASP A 103 6.04 -10.79 -12.62
C ASP A 103 5.30 -9.70 -13.41
N VAL A 104 4.53 -8.85 -12.74
CA VAL A 104 3.80 -7.75 -13.37
C VAL A 104 4.74 -6.63 -13.82
N ALA A 105 5.72 -6.26 -12.99
CA ALA A 105 6.68 -5.22 -13.32
C ALA A 105 7.60 -5.66 -14.48
N GLU A 106 7.98 -6.94 -14.56
CA GLU A 106 8.74 -7.49 -15.69
C GLU A 106 7.93 -7.49 -17.00
N MET A 107 6.62 -7.77 -16.93
CA MET A 107 5.73 -7.67 -18.10
C MET A 107 5.65 -6.22 -18.60
N LEU A 108 5.50 -5.25 -17.69
CA LEU A 108 5.48 -3.83 -18.03
C LEU A 108 6.83 -3.38 -18.61
N ALA A 109 7.95 -3.83 -18.02
CA ALA A 109 9.28 -3.57 -18.54
C ALA A 109 9.47 -4.12 -19.98
N GLY A 110 8.89 -5.29 -20.26
CA GLY A 110 8.90 -5.90 -21.61
C GLY A 110 8.20 -5.08 -22.68
N LEU A 111 7.30 -4.17 -22.31
CA LEU A 111 6.67 -3.21 -23.24
C LEU A 111 7.59 -2.07 -23.64
N GLN A 112 8.72 -1.89 -22.94
CA GLN A 112 9.68 -0.79 -23.16
C GLN A 112 9.01 0.59 -23.15
N PRO A 113 8.23 0.93 -22.11
CA PRO A 113 7.49 2.19 -22.06
C PRO A 113 8.46 3.37 -22.04
N GLN A 114 8.10 4.45 -22.75
CA GLN A 114 8.89 5.67 -22.80
C GLN A 114 8.53 6.63 -21.65
N PHE A 115 7.33 6.54 -21.14
CA PHE A 115 6.86 7.35 -20.02
C PHE A 115 5.78 6.63 -19.22
N MET A 116 5.58 7.09 -17.99
CA MET A 116 4.46 6.71 -17.12
C MET A 116 3.74 7.96 -16.63
N ARG A 117 2.40 7.97 -16.74
CA ARG A 117 1.55 9.03 -16.21
C ARG A 117 0.95 8.62 -14.87
N TRP A 118 1.12 9.46 -13.85
CA TRP A 118 0.58 9.23 -12.50
C TRP A 118 0.12 10.55 -11.85
N PRO A 119 -0.89 10.57 -10.98
CA PRO A 119 -1.84 9.48 -10.68
C PRO A 119 -2.95 9.37 -11.72
N GLY A 120 -3.17 10.33 -12.55
CA GLY A 120 -4.17 10.32 -13.61
C GLY A 120 -5.09 11.54 -13.59
N GLY A 121 -6.21 11.50 -14.34
CA GLY A 121 -7.18 12.59 -14.47
C GLY A 121 -8.15 12.65 -13.28
N CYS A 122 -9.33 12.00 -13.40
CA CYS A 122 -10.37 12.07 -12.38
C CYS A 122 -9.91 11.70 -10.97
N ILE A 123 -8.91 10.83 -10.80
CA ILE A 123 -8.41 10.47 -9.48
C ILE A 123 -7.64 11.62 -8.81
N VAL A 124 -6.94 12.45 -9.58
CA VAL A 124 -6.25 13.63 -9.04
C VAL A 124 -7.23 14.77 -8.77
N GLU A 125 -8.35 14.80 -9.48
CA GLU A 125 -9.45 15.76 -9.24
C GLU A 125 -10.29 15.35 -8.03
N GLY A 126 -10.50 14.03 -7.81
CA GLY A 126 -11.36 13.50 -6.77
C GLY A 126 -12.85 13.61 -7.08
N ALA A 127 -13.69 12.96 -6.30
CA ALA A 127 -15.14 13.18 -6.34
C ALA A 127 -15.51 14.58 -5.83
N THR A 128 -14.72 15.11 -4.91
CA THR A 128 -14.72 16.48 -4.38
C THR A 128 -13.26 16.92 -4.23
N LEU A 129 -13.02 18.22 -4.05
CA LEU A 129 -11.67 18.73 -3.77
C LEU A 129 -11.03 18.08 -2.54
N ASP A 130 -11.82 17.71 -1.54
CA ASP A 130 -11.32 17.01 -0.35
C ASP A 130 -10.95 15.55 -0.62
N ASN A 131 -11.60 14.92 -1.59
CA ASN A 131 -11.38 13.52 -1.97
C ASN A 131 -10.38 13.35 -3.12
N ARG A 132 -9.52 14.35 -3.37
CA ARG A 132 -8.46 14.25 -4.38
C ARG A 132 -7.23 13.53 -3.86
N VAL A 133 -6.43 12.97 -4.73
CA VAL A 133 -5.11 12.48 -4.37
C VAL A 133 -4.20 13.65 -4.01
N ARG A 134 -3.70 13.65 -2.78
CA ARG A 134 -2.66 14.56 -2.31
C ARG A 134 -1.35 13.78 -2.28
N TRP A 135 -0.46 14.06 -3.20
CA TRP A 135 0.75 13.28 -3.39
C TRP A 135 1.64 13.21 -2.14
N LYS A 136 1.69 14.26 -1.31
CA LYS A 136 2.41 14.29 -0.04
C LYS A 136 1.90 13.24 0.96
N GLU A 137 0.59 12.96 0.94
CA GLU A 137 -0.03 11.92 1.78
C GLU A 137 0.28 10.49 1.28
N THR A 138 0.94 10.37 0.11
CA THR A 138 1.37 9.09 -0.46
C THR A 138 2.84 8.76 -0.17
N LEU A 139 3.52 9.60 0.62
CA LEU A 139 4.92 9.43 1.00
C LEU A 139 5.08 8.73 2.36
N GLY A 140 6.31 8.30 2.65
CA GLY A 140 6.67 7.70 3.93
C GLY A 140 6.17 6.26 4.11
N ASP A 141 6.09 5.82 5.35
CA ASP A 141 5.64 4.46 5.69
C ASP A 141 4.17 4.28 5.25
N PRO A 142 3.86 3.24 4.45
CA PRO A 142 2.49 2.98 4.01
C PRO A 142 1.46 2.90 5.16
N MET A 143 1.86 2.52 6.36
CA MET A 143 1.00 2.51 7.55
C MET A 143 0.50 3.91 7.92
N THR A 144 1.30 4.96 7.70
CA THR A 144 0.95 6.35 8.01
C THR A 144 0.21 7.05 6.89
N ARG A 145 0.10 6.43 5.73
CA ARG A 145 -0.58 7.02 4.56
C ARG A 145 -2.09 6.98 4.80
N ARG A 146 -2.73 8.13 4.64
CA ARG A 146 -4.17 8.28 4.89
C ARG A 146 -5.01 7.33 4.05
N GLY A 147 -4.63 7.12 2.78
CA GLY A 147 -5.48 6.48 1.80
C GLY A 147 -6.79 7.24 1.62
N GLU A 148 -7.62 6.83 0.68
CA GLU A 148 -8.92 7.47 0.45
C GLU A 148 -9.92 6.52 -0.21
N TRP A 149 -11.19 6.90 -0.19
CA TRP A 149 -12.22 6.23 -0.97
C TRP A 149 -12.20 6.78 -2.39
N SER A 150 -11.78 5.93 -3.33
CA SER A 150 -11.73 6.30 -4.74
C SER A 150 -13.13 6.56 -5.30
N LEU A 151 -13.23 7.53 -6.20
CA LEU A 151 -14.45 7.86 -6.94
C LEU A 151 -15.00 6.69 -7.78
N TRP A 152 -14.24 5.61 -7.96
CA TRP A 152 -14.69 4.37 -8.62
C TRP A 152 -15.15 3.28 -7.64
N GLY A 153 -15.35 3.59 -6.36
CA GLY A 153 -15.99 2.70 -5.40
C GLY A 153 -15.08 1.68 -4.71
N TYR A 154 -13.81 1.98 -4.57
CA TYR A 154 -12.87 1.17 -3.78
C TYR A 154 -11.98 2.04 -2.88
N ARG A 155 -11.42 1.44 -1.84
CA ARG A 155 -10.45 2.13 -0.99
C ARG A 155 -9.06 2.06 -1.60
N SER A 156 -8.46 3.21 -1.84
CA SER A 156 -7.05 3.34 -2.16
C SER A 156 -6.24 3.42 -0.87
N THR A 157 -5.21 2.60 -0.75
CA THR A 157 -4.30 2.59 0.42
C THR A 157 -3.07 3.46 0.21
N TYR A 158 -2.91 4.03 -0.96
CA TYR A 158 -1.69 4.72 -1.40
C TYR A 158 -0.42 3.84 -1.34
N GLY A 159 -0.57 2.52 -1.44
CA GLY A 159 0.57 1.59 -1.46
C GLY A 159 1.55 1.82 -2.62
N PHE A 160 1.04 2.35 -3.74
CA PHE A 160 1.83 2.91 -4.84
C PHE A 160 1.62 4.43 -4.86
N GLY A 161 2.57 5.16 -4.29
CA GLY A 161 2.53 6.61 -4.17
C GLY A 161 3.50 7.31 -5.12
N TYR A 162 3.74 8.60 -4.85
CA TYR A 162 4.60 9.44 -5.69
C TYR A 162 6.06 8.96 -5.69
N HIS A 163 6.57 8.53 -4.52
CA HIS A 163 7.93 7.98 -4.44
C HIS A 163 8.06 6.70 -5.27
N GLU A 164 7.14 5.75 -5.10
CA GLU A 164 7.16 4.50 -5.85
C GLU A 164 6.97 4.71 -7.36
N PHE A 165 6.20 5.73 -7.76
CA PHE A 165 6.07 6.14 -9.15
C PHE A 165 7.40 6.61 -9.74
N LEU A 166 8.10 7.53 -9.07
CA LEU A 166 9.40 8.03 -9.52
C LEU A 166 10.44 6.91 -9.58
N GLN A 167 10.48 6.06 -8.53
CA GLN A 167 11.37 4.92 -8.46
C GLN A 167 11.14 3.92 -9.60
N PHE A 168 9.88 3.67 -9.96
CA PHE A 168 9.55 2.77 -11.06
C PHE A 168 9.92 3.38 -12.43
N CYS A 169 9.77 4.69 -12.60
CA CYS A 169 10.25 5.40 -13.76
C CYS A 169 11.78 5.27 -13.92
N GLU A 170 12.52 5.49 -12.84
CA GLU A 170 13.98 5.30 -12.81
C GLU A 170 14.38 3.85 -13.14
N ASP A 171 13.69 2.87 -12.51
CA ASP A 171 13.99 1.45 -12.72
C ASP A 171 13.83 0.98 -14.16
N LEU A 172 12.95 1.60 -14.92
CA LEU A 172 12.67 1.27 -16.32
C LEU A 172 13.32 2.25 -17.32
N GLY A 173 13.93 3.32 -16.83
CA GLY A 173 14.50 4.37 -17.69
C GLY A 173 13.44 5.12 -18.50
N MET A 174 12.26 5.33 -17.93
CA MET A 174 11.14 6.05 -18.55
C MET A 174 10.91 7.41 -17.89
N GLU A 175 10.34 8.33 -18.67
CA GLU A 175 9.98 9.66 -18.17
C GLU A 175 8.74 9.61 -17.24
N GLY A 176 8.78 10.33 -16.14
CA GLY A 176 7.66 10.46 -15.23
C GLY A 176 6.77 11.65 -15.60
N MET A 177 5.51 11.40 -15.99
CA MET A 177 4.51 12.43 -16.21
C MET A 177 3.63 12.56 -14.97
N PHE A 178 3.96 13.49 -14.08
CA PHE A 178 3.13 13.80 -12.92
C PHE A 178 1.93 14.68 -13.33
N VAL A 179 0.72 14.29 -12.87
CA VAL A 179 -0.51 15.05 -13.09
C VAL A 179 -0.91 15.74 -11.79
N ALA A 180 -0.89 17.07 -11.80
CA ALA A 180 -1.27 17.89 -10.66
C ALA A 180 -2.72 18.33 -10.72
N ASN A 181 -3.35 18.54 -9.56
CA ASN A 181 -4.66 19.17 -9.46
C ASN A 181 -4.53 20.70 -9.59
N ALA A 182 -5.36 21.30 -10.42
CA ALA A 182 -5.44 22.74 -10.63
C ALA A 182 -6.65 23.37 -9.91
N ALA A 183 -6.92 22.93 -8.68
CA ALA A 183 -8.03 23.42 -7.83
C ALA A 183 -9.44 23.08 -8.37
N LEU A 184 -9.56 21.95 -9.06
CA LEU A 184 -10.82 21.48 -9.65
C LEU A 184 -11.14 20.05 -9.14
N GLY A 185 -12.38 19.83 -8.74
CA GLY A 185 -12.97 18.52 -8.56
C GLY A 185 -13.44 17.94 -9.90
N CYS A 186 -13.64 16.62 -9.96
CA CYS A 186 -14.04 15.95 -11.20
C CYS A 186 -15.42 16.41 -11.68
N SER A 187 -15.47 17.06 -12.84
CA SER A 187 -16.70 17.63 -13.40
C SER A 187 -17.78 16.58 -13.71
N PHE A 188 -17.40 15.33 -13.92
CA PHE A 188 -18.35 14.20 -14.07
C PHE A 188 -18.99 13.76 -12.75
N ARG A 189 -18.49 14.26 -11.60
CA ARG A 189 -18.96 13.86 -10.27
C ARG A 189 -19.65 14.99 -9.54
N ASN A 190 -18.90 16.04 -9.23
CA ASN A 190 -19.40 17.20 -8.48
C ASN A 190 -19.03 18.51 -9.18
N GLY A 191 -17.79 18.61 -9.70
CA GLY A 191 -17.32 19.81 -10.39
C GLY A 191 -17.08 20.99 -9.46
N ASP A 192 -16.84 20.74 -8.17
CA ASP A 192 -16.44 21.80 -7.25
C ASP A 192 -15.07 22.37 -7.63
N TYR A 193 -14.86 23.61 -7.26
CA TYR A 193 -13.62 24.33 -7.55
C TYR A 193 -13.38 25.41 -6.49
N THR A 194 -12.18 25.94 -6.45
CA THR A 194 -11.89 27.16 -5.72
C THR A 194 -11.20 28.18 -6.62
N ASP A 195 -11.61 29.43 -6.47
CA ASP A 195 -11.00 30.63 -7.09
C ASP A 195 -10.37 31.56 -6.04
N ASP A 196 -10.35 31.13 -4.77
CA ASP A 196 -9.67 31.85 -3.70
C ASP A 196 -8.15 31.89 -3.98
N PRO A 197 -7.53 33.08 -4.12
CA PRO A 197 -6.11 33.22 -4.40
C PRO A 197 -5.21 32.53 -3.36
N ALA A 198 -5.61 32.52 -2.09
CA ALA A 198 -4.83 31.88 -1.02
C ALA A 198 -4.86 30.34 -1.15
N GLU A 199 -6.01 29.76 -1.53
CA GLU A 199 -6.12 28.35 -1.81
C GLU A 199 -5.36 27.96 -3.09
N LEU A 200 -5.50 28.75 -4.16
CA LEU A 200 -4.77 28.51 -5.41
C LEU A 200 -3.25 28.50 -5.20
N GLU A 201 -2.70 29.38 -4.35
CA GLU A 201 -1.27 29.37 -4.04
C GLU A 201 -0.84 28.06 -3.35
N ARG A 202 -1.70 27.43 -2.55
CA ARG A 202 -1.42 26.10 -1.96
C ARG A 202 -1.29 25.02 -3.02
N TYR A 203 -2.14 25.02 -4.05
CA TYR A 203 -2.02 24.07 -5.17
C TYR A 203 -0.75 24.30 -5.98
N LEU A 204 -0.38 25.57 -6.23
CA LEU A 204 0.87 25.90 -6.89
C LEU A 204 2.08 25.47 -6.06
N GLN A 205 2.03 25.66 -4.73
CA GLN A 205 3.09 25.21 -3.86
C GLN A 205 3.22 23.67 -3.85
N ASP A 206 2.11 22.94 -3.87
CA ASP A 206 2.13 21.49 -3.98
C ASP A 206 2.81 20.99 -5.27
N ILE A 207 2.66 21.75 -6.37
CA ILE A 207 3.34 21.44 -7.63
C ILE A 207 4.84 21.73 -7.53
N ARG A 208 5.24 22.88 -6.96
CA ARG A 208 6.66 23.22 -6.73
C ARG A 208 7.34 22.16 -5.86
N ASP A 209 6.71 21.82 -4.75
CA ASP A 209 7.22 20.79 -3.83
C ASP A 209 7.35 19.41 -4.50
N ALA A 210 6.45 19.07 -5.43
CA ALA A 210 6.55 17.82 -6.19
C ALA A 210 7.77 17.81 -7.12
N ILE A 211 8.04 18.93 -7.77
CA ILE A 211 9.23 19.10 -8.61
C ILE A 211 10.49 19.01 -7.74
N ASP A 212 10.52 19.77 -6.64
CA ASP A 212 11.66 19.78 -5.73
C ASP A 212 11.94 18.39 -5.14
N TYR A 213 10.89 17.63 -4.80
CA TYR A 213 11.02 16.24 -4.36
C TYR A 213 11.64 15.33 -5.43
N ALA A 214 11.26 15.54 -6.71
CA ALA A 214 11.71 14.67 -7.81
C ALA A 214 13.15 14.94 -8.23
N ILE A 215 13.62 16.20 -8.15
CA ILE A 215 14.92 16.62 -8.67
C ILE A 215 15.83 17.29 -7.64
N GLY A 216 15.31 17.50 -6.42
CA GLY A 216 16.04 18.16 -5.34
C GLY A 216 17.19 17.30 -4.79
N ASP A 217 18.15 17.96 -4.16
CA ASP A 217 19.23 17.29 -3.42
C ASP A 217 18.66 16.66 -2.15
N PRO A 218 18.90 15.37 -1.87
CA PRO A 218 18.42 14.70 -0.65
C PRO A 218 19.16 15.12 0.64
N SER A 219 19.88 16.27 0.66
CA SER A 219 20.65 16.83 1.78
C SER A 219 19.79 17.16 3.01
#